data_74d0373c37aec517f47c0be18d89efea
#
_entry.id   74d0373c37aec517f47c0be18d89efea
#
_cell.length_a   1.000
_cell.length_b   1.000
_cell.length_c   1.000
_cell.angle_alpha   90.00
_cell.angle_beta   90.00
_cell.angle_gamma   90.00
#
_symmetry.space_group_name_H-M   'P 1'
#
loop_
_entity.id
_entity.type
_entity.pdbx_description
1 polymer ?
#
loop_
_entity_poly.entity_id
_entity_poly.type
_entity_poly.pdbx_seq_one_letter_code
_entity_poly.pdbx_strand_id
1 'polypeptide(L)'
;MEKIIDIFSYRMAKASNPQEATEALANANAALAEAQRNTKFIMGNYYQEPQKYTDGDPLQREAIKIIRRTSKTVTFLYIPRLGMDEEICKVMTRKVHPSNYGEWIQINKYYPTISASDLINA
;
A
#
# COMPACT_ATOMS: atom_id res chain seq x y z
N MET A 1 21.97 3.51 -1.53
CA MET A 1 20.96 3.22 -2.57
C MET A 1 21.57 3.11 -3.96
N GLU A 2 22.40 4.07 -4.35
CA GLU A 2 23.11 4.00 -5.64
C GLU A 2 23.96 2.76 -5.79
N LYS A 3 24.61 2.32 -4.71
CA LYS A 3 25.42 1.10 -4.71
C LYS A 3 24.63 -0.15 -5.07
N ILE A 4 23.36 -0.24 -4.66
CA ILE A 4 22.52 -1.39 -4.99
C ILE A 4 22.18 -1.39 -6.48
N ILE A 5 21.88 -0.23 -7.03
CA ILE A 5 21.60 -0.07 -8.46
C ILE A 5 22.85 -0.38 -9.28
N ASP A 6 24.02 0.10 -8.86
CA ASP A 6 25.26 -0.14 -9.53
C ASP A 6 25.67 -1.62 -9.52
N ILE A 7 25.45 -2.31 -8.40
CA ILE A 7 25.71 -3.75 -8.31
C ILE A 7 24.81 -4.52 -9.26
N PHE A 8 23.54 -4.15 -9.32
CA PHE A 8 22.57 -4.78 -10.21
C PHE A 8 22.95 -4.56 -11.68
N SER A 9 23.27 -3.32 -12.03
CA SER A 9 23.72 -2.96 -13.40
C SER A 9 25.02 -3.68 -13.75
N TYR A 10 25.96 -3.77 -12.82
CA TYR A 10 27.21 -4.48 -13.00
C TYR A 10 26.97 -5.97 -13.28
N ARG A 11 26.09 -6.62 -12.52
CA ARG A 11 25.74 -8.03 -12.75
C ARG A 11 25.09 -8.24 -14.11
N MET A 12 24.19 -7.36 -14.50
CA MET A 12 23.54 -7.41 -15.80
C MET A 12 24.57 -7.26 -16.95
N ALA A 13 25.49 -6.30 -16.81
CA ALA A 13 26.55 -6.06 -17.80
C ALA A 13 27.57 -7.19 -17.85
N LYS A 14 27.81 -7.87 -16.74
CA LYS A 14 28.75 -8.98 -16.63
C LYS A 14 28.14 -10.35 -16.87
N ALA A 15 26.81 -10.43 -17.01
CA ALA A 15 26.15 -11.70 -17.29
C ALA A 15 26.74 -12.30 -18.57
N SER A 16 27.33 -13.49 -18.45
CA SER A 16 28.01 -14.16 -19.57
C SER A 16 27.04 -14.75 -20.59
N ASN A 17 25.74 -14.82 -20.24
CA ASN A 17 24.70 -15.29 -21.13
C ASN A 17 23.34 -14.63 -20.78
N PRO A 18 22.41 -14.55 -21.76
CA PRO A 18 21.10 -13.95 -21.56
C PRO A 18 20.22 -14.70 -20.54
N GLN A 19 20.43 -16.00 -20.38
CA GLN A 19 19.66 -16.81 -19.44
C GLN A 19 19.92 -16.39 -18.00
N GLU A 20 21.16 -16.13 -17.64
CA GLU A 20 21.54 -15.69 -16.30
C GLU A 20 20.92 -14.33 -15.96
N ALA A 21 20.93 -13.39 -16.89
CA ALA A 21 20.28 -12.09 -16.73
C ALA A 21 18.76 -12.23 -16.56
N THR A 22 18.14 -13.13 -17.31
CA THR A 22 16.71 -13.40 -17.23
C THR A 22 16.33 -14.01 -15.89
N GLU A 23 17.13 -14.93 -15.36
CA GLU A 23 16.87 -15.51 -14.02
C GLU A 23 16.98 -14.45 -12.92
N ALA A 24 17.96 -13.57 -12.98
CA ALA A 24 18.13 -12.49 -12.01
C ALA A 24 16.90 -11.56 -12.01
N LEU A 25 16.39 -11.21 -13.18
CA LEU A 25 15.20 -10.39 -13.32
C LEU A 25 13.95 -11.10 -12.80
N ALA A 26 13.78 -12.37 -13.12
CA ALA A 26 12.65 -13.17 -12.64
C ALA A 26 12.64 -13.27 -11.12
N ASN A 27 13.79 -13.46 -10.49
CA ASN A 27 13.91 -13.52 -9.04
C ASN A 27 13.58 -12.18 -8.40
N ALA A 28 14.00 -11.06 -8.98
CA ALA A 28 13.68 -9.73 -8.50
C ALA A 28 12.16 -9.46 -8.58
N ASN A 29 11.52 -9.85 -9.68
CA ASN A 29 10.09 -9.70 -9.87
C ASN A 29 9.29 -10.57 -8.89
N ALA A 30 9.74 -11.79 -8.63
CA ALA A 30 9.10 -12.68 -7.66
C ALA A 30 9.17 -12.12 -6.24
N ALA A 31 10.31 -11.56 -5.85
CA ALA A 31 10.49 -10.93 -4.54
C ALA A 31 9.58 -9.71 -4.38
N LEU A 32 9.44 -8.88 -5.42
CA LEU A 32 8.56 -7.73 -5.41
C LEU A 32 7.09 -8.15 -5.26
N ALA A 33 6.67 -9.17 -6.01
CA ALA A 33 5.30 -9.68 -5.93
C ALA A 33 4.99 -10.24 -4.54
N GLU A 34 5.93 -10.95 -3.91
CA GLU A 34 5.78 -11.46 -2.56
C GLU A 34 5.67 -10.31 -1.54
N ALA A 35 6.50 -9.28 -1.67
CA ALA A 35 6.44 -8.10 -0.82
C ALA A 35 5.08 -7.41 -0.92
N GLN A 36 4.51 -7.31 -2.12
CA GLN A 36 3.18 -6.73 -2.33
C GLN A 36 2.09 -7.57 -1.66
N ARG A 37 2.12 -8.88 -1.81
CA ARG A 37 1.15 -9.78 -1.16
C ARG A 37 1.18 -9.70 0.36
N ASN A 38 2.34 -9.41 0.94
CA ASN A 38 2.54 -9.32 2.38
C ASN A 38 2.31 -7.92 2.93
N THR A 39 1.90 -6.97 2.10
CA THR A 39 1.62 -5.61 2.55
C THR A 39 0.36 -5.60 3.42
N LYS A 40 0.47 -5.09 4.63
CA LYS A 40 -0.60 -5.10 5.63
C LYS A 40 -0.85 -3.71 6.18
N PHE A 41 -2.07 -3.48 6.63
CA PHE A 41 -2.40 -2.27 7.39
C PHE A 41 -1.65 -2.27 8.72
N ILE A 42 -1.04 -1.15 9.05
CA ILE A 42 -0.22 -0.98 10.27
C ILE A 42 -0.88 0.07 11.17
N MET A 43 -0.96 -0.24 12.47
CA MET A 43 -1.51 0.69 13.45
C MET A 43 -0.78 2.02 13.45
N GLY A 44 -1.53 3.11 13.52
CA GLY A 44 -1.00 4.46 13.51
C GLY A 44 -0.77 5.06 12.12
N ASN A 45 -0.82 4.26 11.08
CA ASN A 45 -0.62 4.74 9.72
C ASN A 45 -1.92 5.21 9.09
N TYR A 46 -1.78 6.12 8.12
CA TYR A 46 -2.88 6.69 7.34
C TYR A 46 -2.87 6.10 5.94
N TYR A 47 -4.06 5.85 5.42
CA TYR A 47 -4.25 5.29 4.07
C TYR A 47 -5.31 6.11 3.34
N GLN A 48 -5.05 6.38 2.07
CA GLN A 48 -5.96 7.13 1.22
C GLN A 48 -5.89 6.58 -0.19
N GLU A 49 -7.05 6.37 -0.82
CA GLU A 49 -7.09 5.91 -2.19
C GLU A 49 -6.40 6.92 -3.10
N PRO A 50 -5.48 6.49 -3.99
CA PRO A 50 -4.83 7.39 -4.93
C PRO A 50 -5.84 8.04 -5.85
N GLN A 51 -5.65 9.34 -6.09
CA GLN A 51 -6.48 10.05 -7.03
C GLN A 51 -6.07 9.75 -8.46
N LYS A 52 -7.02 9.27 -9.28
CA LYS A 52 -6.71 8.79 -10.63
C LYS A 52 -7.00 9.81 -11.73
N TYR A 53 -7.92 10.76 -11.49
CA TYR A 53 -8.49 11.54 -12.59
C TYR A 53 -8.47 13.05 -12.42
N THR A 54 -8.20 13.57 -11.24
CA THR A 54 -8.22 15.01 -10.98
C THR A 54 -7.10 15.42 -10.03
N ASP A 55 -6.60 16.64 -10.19
CA ASP A 55 -5.57 17.21 -9.33
C ASP A 55 -6.18 17.82 -8.06
N GLY A 56 -6.94 17.04 -7.30
CA GLY A 56 -7.53 17.51 -6.07
C GLY A 56 -6.54 17.51 -4.90
N ASP A 57 -6.75 18.41 -3.95
CA ASP A 57 -5.98 18.45 -2.72
C ASP A 57 -6.25 17.17 -1.89
N PRO A 58 -5.24 16.36 -1.55
CA PRO A 58 -5.40 15.18 -0.71
C PRO A 58 -6.08 15.47 0.63
N LEU A 59 -5.89 16.67 1.19
CA LEU A 59 -6.52 17.08 2.46
C LEU A 59 -8.03 17.22 2.36
N GLN A 60 -8.59 17.35 1.16
CA GLN A 60 -10.02 17.47 0.92
C GLN A 60 -10.68 16.12 0.62
N ARG A 61 -9.91 15.03 0.56
CA ARG A 61 -10.40 13.70 0.26
C ARG A 61 -10.43 12.81 1.50
N GLU A 62 -11.25 11.77 1.45
CA GLU A 62 -11.36 10.81 2.54
C GLU A 62 -10.07 10.02 2.75
N ALA A 63 -9.83 9.65 4.00
CA ALA A 63 -8.70 8.83 4.40
C ALA A 63 -9.11 7.99 5.61
N ILE A 64 -8.28 7.02 5.97
CA ILE A 64 -8.45 6.25 7.19
C ILE A 64 -7.15 6.24 7.98
N LYS A 65 -7.28 6.16 9.30
CA LYS A 65 -6.15 5.95 10.22
C LYS A 65 -6.40 4.66 10.98
N ILE A 66 -5.47 3.73 10.90
CA ILE A 66 -5.63 2.45 11.58
C ILE A 66 -5.38 2.61 13.07
N ILE A 67 -6.40 2.29 13.89
CA ILE A 67 -6.33 2.40 15.34
C ILE A 67 -5.93 1.05 15.94
N ARG A 68 -6.50 -0.03 15.45
CA ARG A 68 -6.27 -1.38 15.99
C ARG A 68 -6.53 -2.39 14.88
N ARG A 69 -5.93 -3.56 15.01
CA ARG A 69 -6.21 -4.66 14.10
C ARG A 69 -6.15 -6.01 14.78
N THR A 70 -6.85 -6.97 14.21
CA THR A 70 -6.70 -8.40 14.46
C THR A 70 -6.16 -9.05 13.17
N SER A 71 -6.02 -10.37 13.17
CA SER A 71 -5.63 -11.10 11.96
C SER A 71 -6.66 -10.99 10.83
N LYS A 72 -7.92 -10.70 11.15
CA LYS A 72 -9.04 -10.71 10.18
C LYS A 72 -9.75 -9.38 10.01
N THR A 73 -9.56 -8.44 10.92
CA THR A 73 -10.26 -7.16 10.90
C THR A 73 -9.33 -5.99 11.20
N VAL A 74 -9.71 -4.81 10.74
CA VAL A 74 -9.07 -3.56 11.13
C VAL A 74 -10.13 -2.62 11.70
N THR A 75 -9.77 -1.92 12.78
CA THR A 75 -10.54 -0.83 13.36
C THR A 75 -9.83 0.46 13.00
N PHE A 76 -10.53 1.38 12.41
CA PHE A 76 -9.94 2.60 11.86
C PHE A 76 -10.82 3.81 12.13
N LEU A 77 -10.18 4.96 12.14
CA LEU A 77 -10.86 6.24 12.14
C LEU A 77 -11.19 6.60 10.68
N TYR A 78 -12.47 6.76 10.39
CA TYR A 78 -12.90 7.21 9.07
C TYR A 78 -12.88 8.73 9.02
N ILE A 79 -12.03 9.28 8.16
CA ILE A 79 -11.81 10.72 8.03
C ILE A 79 -12.37 11.16 6.67
N PRO A 80 -13.57 11.79 6.64
CA PRO A 80 -14.17 12.24 5.37
C PRO A 80 -13.31 13.20 4.59
N ARG A 81 -12.53 14.02 5.29
CA ARG A 81 -11.54 14.92 4.70
C ARG A 81 -10.28 14.86 5.56
N LEU A 82 -9.16 14.50 4.97
CA LEU A 82 -7.92 14.28 5.71
C LEU A 82 -7.49 15.49 6.55
N GLY A 83 -7.82 16.71 6.11
CA GLY A 83 -7.47 17.93 6.83
C GLY A 83 -8.39 18.31 7.98
N MET A 84 -9.44 17.51 8.26
CA MET A 84 -10.39 17.83 9.33
C MET A 84 -9.92 17.32 10.69
N ASP A 85 -10.58 17.78 11.75
CA ASP A 85 -10.30 17.37 13.12
C ASP A 85 -10.66 15.89 13.33
N GLU A 86 -9.69 15.09 13.74
CA GLU A 86 -9.89 13.66 13.97
C GLU A 86 -10.84 13.35 15.11
N GLU A 87 -10.98 14.25 16.07
CA GLU A 87 -11.85 14.04 17.25
C GLU A 87 -13.32 13.90 16.88
N ILE A 88 -13.73 14.48 15.75
CA ILE A 88 -15.12 14.39 15.27
C ILE A 88 -15.33 13.26 14.26
N CYS A 89 -14.28 12.50 13.94
CA CYS A 89 -14.36 11.42 12.98
C CYS A 89 -14.92 10.15 13.62
N LYS A 90 -15.52 9.29 12.77
CA LYS A 90 -16.17 8.08 13.20
C LYS A 90 -15.20 6.90 13.21
N VAL A 91 -15.28 6.06 14.27
CA VAL A 91 -14.54 4.80 14.34
C VAL A 91 -15.36 3.70 13.66
N MET A 92 -14.72 2.93 12.81
CA MET A 92 -15.34 1.83 12.07
C MET A 92 -14.46 0.59 12.13
N THR A 93 -15.08 -0.58 12.02
CA THR A 93 -14.37 -1.86 11.94
C THR A 93 -14.81 -2.59 10.68
N ARG A 94 -13.85 -3.10 9.92
CA ARG A 94 -14.13 -3.83 8.69
C ARG A 94 -13.25 -5.06 8.57
N LYS A 95 -13.77 -6.07 7.86
CA LYS A 95 -13.03 -7.27 7.53
C LYS A 95 -11.91 -6.96 6.55
N VAL A 96 -10.74 -7.53 6.79
CA VAL A 96 -9.60 -7.44 5.88
C VAL A 96 -9.70 -8.55 4.84
N HIS A 97 -9.47 -8.20 3.58
CA HIS A 97 -9.44 -9.16 2.47
C HIS A 97 -8.01 -9.27 1.94
N PRO A 98 -7.48 -10.48 1.76
CA PRO A 98 -6.17 -10.65 1.15
C PRO A 98 -6.25 -10.49 -0.37
N SER A 99 -5.15 -10.05 -0.98
CA SER A 99 -5.00 -10.02 -2.43
C SER A 99 -3.54 -10.13 -2.82
N ASN A 100 -3.27 -10.28 -4.13
CA ASN A 100 -1.90 -10.28 -4.65
C ASN A 100 -1.19 -8.95 -4.48
N TYR A 101 -1.93 -7.88 -4.17
CA TYR A 101 -1.40 -6.53 -3.99
C TYR A 101 -1.42 -6.09 -2.52
N GLY A 102 -1.66 -7.02 -1.60
CA GLY A 102 -1.75 -6.73 -0.18
C GLY A 102 -3.18 -6.76 0.34
N GLU A 103 -3.33 -6.45 1.61
CA GLU A 103 -4.65 -6.39 2.25
C GLU A 103 -5.46 -5.22 1.72
N TRP A 104 -6.78 -5.39 1.70
CA TRP A 104 -7.69 -4.30 1.38
C TRP A 104 -8.96 -4.41 2.21
N ILE A 105 -9.64 -3.28 2.36
CA ILE A 105 -10.94 -3.19 3.03
C ILE A 105 -11.93 -2.44 2.15
N GLN A 106 -13.22 -2.69 2.37
CA GLN A 106 -14.29 -1.92 1.77
C GLN A 106 -14.97 -1.13 2.88
N ILE A 107 -14.95 0.21 2.80
CA ILE A 107 -15.51 1.06 3.84
C ILE A 107 -17.03 0.88 3.90
N ASN A 108 -17.70 0.95 2.76
CA ASN A 108 -19.10 0.57 2.64
C ASN A 108 -19.39 0.18 1.18
N LYS A 109 -20.61 -0.29 0.90
CA LYS A 109 -20.96 -0.82 -0.44
C LYS A 109 -20.94 0.21 -1.57
N TYR A 110 -20.94 1.49 -1.25
CA TYR A 110 -20.96 2.57 -2.25
C TYR A 110 -19.60 3.22 -2.46
N TYR A 111 -18.63 2.94 -1.61
CA TYR A 111 -17.31 3.56 -1.66
C TYR A 111 -16.27 2.58 -2.17
N PRO A 112 -15.23 3.11 -2.81
CA PRO A 112 -14.16 2.26 -3.30
C PRO A 112 -13.42 1.59 -2.14
N THR A 113 -12.65 0.57 -2.49
CA THR A 113 -11.80 -0.14 -1.55
C THR A 113 -10.55 0.68 -1.25
N ILE A 114 -9.99 0.50 -0.05
CA ILE A 114 -8.68 1.04 0.31
C ILE A 114 -7.74 -0.13 0.55
N SER A 115 -6.57 -0.07 -0.06
CA SER A 115 -5.54 -1.10 0.05
C SER A 115 -4.45 -0.68 1.02
N ALA A 116 -3.81 -1.66 1.65
CA ALA A 116 -2.64 -1.40 2.50
C ALA A 116 -1.45 -0.82 1.73
N SER A 117 -1.46 -0.93 0.39
CA SER A 117 -0.47 -0.27 -0.46
C SER A 117 -0.73 1.22 -0.65
N ASP A 118 -1.90 1.72 -0.24
CA ASP A 118 -2.30 3.12 -0.35
C ASP A 118 -1.82 3.98 0.84
N LEU A 119 -0.70 3.61 1.42
CA LEU A 119 -0.08 4.31 2.54
C LEU A 119 0.28 5.74 2.16
N ILE A 120 -0.16 6.69 2.97
CA ILE A 120 0.25 8.09 2.83
C ILE A 120 1.35 8.41 3.83
N ASN A 121 2.40 9.06 3.33
CA ASN A 121 3.46 9.59 4.17
C ASN A 121 3.00 10.93 4.70
N ALA A 122 2.61 10.91 5.96
CA ALA A 122 2.22 12.14 6.64
C ALA A 122 3.43 12.89 7.14
#